data_3c99dc2517b353f56179b6538cdee357
#
_entry.id   3c99dc2517b353f56179b6538cdee357
#
_cell.length_a   1.000
_cell.length_b   1.000
_cell.length_c   1.000
_cell.angle_alpha   90.00
_cell.angle_beta   90.00
_cell.angle_gamma   90.00
#
_symmetry.space_group_name_H-M   'P 1'
#
loop_
_entity.id
_entity.type
_entity.pdbx_description
1 polymer ?
#
loop_
_entity_poly.entity_id
_entity_poly.type
_entity_poly.pdbx_seq_one_letter_code
_entity_poly.pdbx_strand_id
1 'polypeptide(L)'
;NIPIWLTQWSEPEKVDVVRKTIEDDEENILKEFDYANSGGTGLGPDDITTRFGKYNVFTRYEKVPEVTGLLKFLQYSYLQYVTTQQIELKELKIVSWANIMKQGQQMESHAHGSQPDSYLSGNIHLDEYQSKTTYHSPYDVLSKISLPNQKGGNSLFPSYCPHYTDKHDEAKKRVSIAYDLRLKGTFDEDEFKCVDFMNQAILDEI
;
A
#
# COMPACT_ATOMS: atom_id res chain seq x y z
N ASN A 1 -22.09 2.62 -2.61
CA ASN A 1 -20.94 3.48 -2.30
C ASN A 1 -19.71 2.63 -2.06
N ILE A 2 -18.56 3.06 -2.60
CA ILE A 2 -17.27 2.42 -2.35
C ILE A 2 -16.66 3.10 -1.12
N PRO A 3 -16.44 2.38 0.00
CA PRO A 3 -15.90 2.97 1.21
C PRO A 3 -14.38 3.15 1.07
N ILE A 4 -13.93 4.36 0.80
CA ILE A 4 -12.50 4.71 0.76
C ILE A 4 -12.26 5.80 1.79
N TRP A 5 -11.32 5.56 2.67
CA TRP A 5 -10.85 6.51 3.68
C TRP A 5 -9.58 7.20 3.17
N LEU A 6 -9.59 8.53 3.14
CA LEU A 6 -8.48 9.34 2.64
C LEU A 6 -7.84 10.12 3.77
N THR A 7 -6.52 10.05 3.83
CA THR A 7 -5.70 10.83 4.76
C THR A 7 -4.47 11.39 4.05
N GLN A 8 -3.83 12.38 4.66
CA GLN A 8 -2.69 13.08 4.08
C GLN A 8 -1.53 13.09 5.08
N TRP A 9 -0.38 12.52 4.69
CA TRP A 9 0.88 12.67 5.41
C TRP A 9 1.54 13.99 5.02
N SER A 10 1.35 15.01 5.85
CA SER A 10 1.69 16.41 5.55
C SER A 10 3.15 16.76 5.91
N GLU A 11 4.10 15.86 5.62
CA GLU A 11 5.53 16.05 5.86
C GLU A 11 6.31 15.75 4.55
N PRO A 12 6.23 16.66 3.55
CA PRO A 12 6.70 16.39 2.18
C PRO A 12 8.19 16.03 2.10
N GLU A 13 9.04 16.57 2.96
CA GLU A 13 10.47 16.24 3.05
C GLU A 13 10.70 14.79 3.53
N LYS A 14 9.87 14.28 4.44
CA LYS A 14 9.94 12.88 4.86
C LYS A 14 9.44 11.94 3.77
N VAL A 15 8.41 12.35 3.04
CA VAL A 15 7.92 11.61 1.85
C VAL A 15 9.03 11.48 0.82
N ASP A 16 9.81 12.54 0.57
CA ASP A 16 10.94 12.52 -0.38
C ASP A 16 12.05 11.56 0.07
N VAL A 17 12.37 11.52 1.37
CA VAL A 17 13.36 10.56 1.91
C VAL A 17 12.90 9.12 1.68
N VAL A 18 11.63 8.81 2.01
CA VAL A 18 11.07 7.46 1.79
C VAL A 18 11.07 7.10 0.30
N ARG A 19 10.65 8.02 -0.58
CA ARG A 19 10.67 7.81 -2.03
C ARG A 19 12.07 7.49 -2.53
N LYS A 20 13.04 8.33 -2.17
CA LYS A 20 14.44 8.12 -2.59
C LYS A 20 15.00 6.80 -2.07
N THR A 21 14.73 6.43 -0.83
CA THR A 21 15.16 5.15 -0.24
C THR A 21 14.69 3.96 -1.08
N ILE A 22 13.43 3.98 -1.53
CA ILE A 22 12.86 2.92 -2.36
C ILE A 22 13.46 2.93 -3.78
N GLU A 23 13.60 4.11 -4.40
CA GLU A 23 14.17 4.23 -5.74
C GLU A 23 15.63 3.75 -5.79
N ASP A 24 16.42 4.06 -4.77
CA ASP A 24 17.83 3.66 -4.67
C ASP A 24 17.99 2.14 -4.45
N ASP A 25 16.97 1.46 -3.94
CA ASP A 25 16.98 0.03 -3.62
C ASP A 25 16.26 -0.85 -4.68
N GLU A 26 15.67 -0.27 -5.72
CA GLU A 26 14.91 -0.99 -6.77
C GLU A 26 15.70 -2.16 -7.36
N GLU A 27 16.95 -1.92 -7.74
CA GLU A 27 17.79 -2.96 -8.34
C GLU A 27 18.15 -4.09 -7.37
N ASN A 28 18.35 -3.77 -6.08
CA ASN A 28 18.65 -4.77 -5.08
C ASN A 28 17.43 -5.67 -4.82
N ILE A 29 16.22 -5.10 -4.75
CA ILE A 29 14.97 -5.87 -4.62
C ILE A 29 14.81 -6.83 -5.79
N LEU A 30 15.04 -6.37 -7.02
CA LEU A 30 14.94 -7.20 -8.22
C LEU A 30 15.97 -8.33 -8.26
N LYS A 31 17.18 -8.12 -7.71
CA LYS A 31 18.24 -9.13 -7.63
C LYS A 31 18.04 -10.13 -6.48
N GLU A 32 17.48 -9.65 -5.36
CA GLU A 32 17.34 -10.45 -4.13
C GLU A 32 16.15 -11.43 -4.21
N PHE A 33 15.08 -11.02 -4.89
CA PHE A 33 13.83 -11.78 -4.91
C PHE A 33 13.44 -12.20 -6.33
N ASP A 34 13.13 -13.48 -6.48
CA ASP A 34 12.64 -14.04 -7.73
C ASP A 34 11.22 -13.55 -8.05
N TYR A 35 10.96 -13.40 -9.34
CA TYR A 35 9.62 -13.19 -9.86
C TYR A 35 8.75 -14.43 -9.63
N ALA A 36 7.58 -14.25 -9.02
CA ALA A 36 6.60 -15.31 -8.84
C ALA A 36 5.43 -15.18 -9.84
N ASN A 37 4.75 -14.02 -9.81
CA ASN A 37 3.63 -13.69 -10.70
C ASN A 37 3.34 -12.19 -10.65
N SER A 38 2.43 -11.73 -11.50
CA SER A 38 2.05 -10.29 -11.57
C SER A 38 1.11 -9.84 -10.44
N GLY A 39 0.54 -10.75 -9.65
CA GLY A 39 -0.51 -10.41 -8.68
C GLY A 39 -1.78 -9.82 -9.31
N GLY A 40 -2.04 -10.10 -10.60
CA GLY A 40 -3.15 -9.52 -11.35
C GLY A 40 -2.91 -8.10 -11.85
N THR A 41 -1.74 -7.50 -11.59
CA THR A 41 -1.42 -6.13 -12.01
C THR A 41 -1.07 -5.98 -13.50
N GLY A 42 -0.79 -7.09 -14.18
CA GLY A 42 -0.29 -7.10 -15.57
C GLY A 42 1.20 -6.70 -15.71
N LEU A 43 1.89 -6.40 -14.60
CA LEU A 43 3.31 -6.03 -14.60
C LEU A 43 4.21 -7.27 -14.69
N GLY A 44 5.36 -7.11 -15.31
CA GLY A 44 6.30 -8.19 -15.60
C GLY A 44 7.44 -8.33 -14.58
N PRO A 45 8.41 -9.23 -14.87
CA PRO A 45 9.52 -9.55 -13.97
C PRO A 45 10.48 -8.39 -13.69
N ASP A 46 10.49 -7.36 -14.51
CA ASP A 46 11.36 -6.19 -14.37
C ASP A 46 10.76 -5.09 -13.49
N ASP A 47 9.63 -5.38 -12.82
CA ASP A 47 8.94 -4.45 -11.94
C ASP A 47 8.92 -4.97 -10.49
N ILE A 48 9.33 -4.12 -9.54
CA ILE A 48 9.40 -4.51 -8.13
C ILE A 48 8.03 -4.77 -7.50
N THR A 49 6.94 -4.24 -8.07
CA THR A 49 5.57 -4.55 -7.66
C THR A 49 5.32 -6.06 -7.62
N THR A 50 5.94 -6.81 -8.53
CA THR A 50 5.81 -8.27 -8.62
C THR A 50 6.59 -9.04 -7.54
N ARG A 51 7.24 -8.35 -6.60
CA ARG A 51 7.91 -8.91 -5.40
C ARG A 51 7.06 -8.73 -4.14
N PHE A 52 5.76 -8.41 -4.28
CA PHE A 52 4.83 -8.34 -3.15
C PHE A 52 4.88 -9.63 -2.31
N GLY A 53 4.79 -9.51 -1.00
CA GLY A 53 4.88 -10.64 -0.06
C GLY A 53 6.30 -11.22 0.14
N LYS A 54 7.31 -10.79 -0.63
CA LYS A 54 8.70 -11.28 -0.49
C LYS A 54 9.49 -10.49 0.56
N TYR A 55 9.12 -9.27 0.82
CA TYR A 55 9.69 -8.39 1.83
C TYR A 55 8.61 -7.50 2.43
N ASN A 56 8.96 -6.80 3.50
CA ASN A 56 8.12 -5.78 4.10
C ASN A 56 8.89 -4.46 4.13
N VAL A 57 8.28 -3.38 3.63
CA VAL A 57 8.90 -2.04 3.59
C VAL A 57 9.36 -1.60 4.98
N PHE A 58 8.54 -1.83 6.01
CA PHE A 58 8.84 -1.38 7.37
C PHE A 58 9.95 -2.16 8.06
N THR A 59 10.17 -3.42 7.70
CA THR A 59 11.31 -4.21 8.18
C THR A 59 12.57 -3.91 7.36
N ARG A 60 12.42 -3.84 6.04
CA ARG A 60 13.56 -3.60 5.14
C ARG A 60 14.27 -2.27 5.41
N TYR A 61 13.49 -1.25 5.73
CA TYR A 61 14.00 0.10 5.96
C TYR A 61 13.83 0.56 7.43
N GLU A 62 13.85 -0.36 8.38
CA GLU A 62 13.65 -0.08 9.83
C GLU A 62 14.63 0.95 10.41
N LYS A 63 15.81 1.08 9.77
CA LYS A 63 16.85 2.05 10.17
C LYS A 63 16.65 3.45 9.59
N VAL A 64 15.60 3.66 8.75
CA VAL A 64 15.25 4.95 8.17
C VAL A 64 14.13 5.56 9.03
N PRO A 65 14.41 6.63 9.82
CA PRO A 65 13.42 7.19 10.76
C PRO A 65 12.12 7.62 10.09
N GLU A 66 12.19 8.09 8.83
CA GLU A 66 11.03 8.54 8.06
C GLU A 66 10.09 7.36 7.74
N VAL A 67 10.62 6.15 7.55
CA VAL A 67 9.82 4.93 7.34
C VAL A 67 9.08 4.54 8.62
N THR A 68 9.74 4.67 9.78
CA THR A 68 9.08 4.50 11.09
C THR A 68 7.99 5.56 11.30
N GLY A 69 8.26 6.82 10.89
CA GLY A 69 7.27 7.90 10.93
C GLY A 69 6.06 7.60 10.03
N LEU A 70 6.29 7.04 8.84
CA LEU A 70 5.22 6.59 7.95
C LEU A 70 4.35 5.51 8.60
N LEU A 71 4.96 4.50 9.24
CA LEU A 71 4.19 3.45 9.93
C LEU A 71 3.26 4.05 10.99
N LYS A 72 3.76 4.97 11.81
CA LYS A 72 2.96 5.68 12.82
C LYS A 72 1.82 6.49 12.19
N PHE A 73 2.07 7.16 11.08
CA PHE A 73 1.03 7.87 10.33
C PHE A 73 -0.07 6.91 9.85
N LEU A 74 0.28 5.73 9.30
CA LEU A 74 -0.70 4.75 8.86
C LEU A 74 -1.51 4.17 10.04
N GLN A 75 -0.87 3.91 11.17
CA GLN A 75 -1.54 3.50 12.42
C GLN A 75 -2.56 4.54 12.87
N TYR A 76 -2.17 5.82 12.88
CA TYR A 76 -3.07 6.93 13.20
C TYR A 76 -4.23 7.05 12.20
N SER A 77 -3.96 6.91 10.91
CA SER A 77 -5.00 6.89 9.86
C SER A 77 -6.04 5.79 10.08
N TYR A 78 -5.59 4.59 10.48
CA TYR A 78 -6.48 3.49 10.81
C TYR A 78 -7.32 3.77 12.07
N LEU A 79 -6.72 4.35 13.12
CA LEU A 79 -7.47 4.75 14.33
C LEU A 79 -8.54 5.79 14.02
N GLN A 80 -8.24 6.78 13.18
CA GLN A 80 -9.23 7.75 12.73
C GLN A 80 -10.37 7.07 11.94
N TYR A 81 -10.05 6.11 11.07
CA TYR A 81 -11.03 5.33 10.33
C TYR A 81 -11.96 4.58 11.29
N VAL A 82 -11.41 3.81 12.20
CA VAL A 82 -12.18 3.01 13.19
C VAL A 82 -13.09 3.90 14.03
N THR A 83 -12.56 5.01 14.54
CA THR A 83 -13.31 5.96 15.38
C THR A 83 -14.44 6.61 14.60
N THR A 84 -14.17 7.06 13.37
CA THR A 84 -15.17 7.75 12.53
C THR A 84 -16.27 6.79 12.08
N GLN A 85 -15.91 5.55 11.75
CA GLN A 85 -16.87 4.52 11.35
C GLN A 85 -17.58 3.85 12.52
N GLN A 86 -17.18 4.14 13.77
CA GLN A 86 -17.71 3.53 14.99
C GLN A 86 -17.67 1.99 14.95
N ILE A 87 -16.58 1.44 14.42
CA ILE A 87 -16.36 0.00 14.34
C ILE A 87 -15.36 -0.46 15.40
N GLU A 88 -15.36 -1.76 15.68
CA GLU A 88 -14.45 -2.36 16.64
C GLU A 88 -13.01 -2.30 16.14
N LEU A 89 -12.10 -1.90 17.04
CA LEU A 89 -10.67 -1.99 16.80
C LEU A 89 -10.24 -3.46 16.70
N LYS A 90 -9.43 -3.79 15.68
CA LYS A 90 -8.93 -5.14 15.47
C LYS A 90 -7.41 -5.20 15.73
N GLU A 91 -6.94 -6.35 16.22
CA GLU A 91 -5.51 -6.67 16.22
C GLU A 91 -5.08 -7.01 14.79
N LEU A 92 -4.10 -6.28 14.27
CA LEU A 92 -3.70 -6.33 12.87
C LEU A 92 -2.20 -6.49 12.70
N LYS A 93 -1.84 -7.20 11.65
CA LYS A 93 -0.52 -7.22 11.03
C LYS A 93 -0.54 -6.42 9.73
N ILE A 94 0.60 -5.85 9.34
CA ILE A 94 0.77 -5.19 8.06
C ILE A 94 1.75 -5.96 7.18
N VAL A 95 1.35 -6.23 5.95
CA VAL A 95 2.20 -6.63 4.83
C VAL A 95 2.35 -5.43 3.94
N SER A 96 3.55 -5.12 3.46
CA SER A 96 3.77 -3.94 2.62
C SER A 96 4.86 -4.15 1.59
N TRP A 97 4.69 -3.53 0.44
CA TRP A 97 5.65 -3.55 -0.67
C TRP A 97 5.64 -2.22 -1.42
N ALA A 98 6.74 -1.96 -2.11
CA ALA A 98 6.83 -0.78 -2.96
C ALA A 98 6.40 -1.09 -4.40
N ASN A 99 5.83 -0.08 -5.04
CA ASN A 99 5.49 -0.07 -6.46
C ASN A 99 6.30 1.02 -7.13
N ILE A 100 6.98 0.69 -8.24
CA ILE A 100 7.63 1.67 -9.11
C ILE A 100 7.13 1.44 -10.53
N MET A 101 6.30 2.34 -11.03
CA MET A 101 5.83 2.30 -12.41
C MET A 101 6.67 3.25 -13.27
N LYS A 102 7.10 2.75 -14.42
CA LYS A 102 7.83 3.50 -15.44
C LYS A 102 6.86 4.09 -16.46
N GLN A 103 7.33 5.05 -17.25
CA GLN A 103 6.54 5.62 -18.33
C GLN A 103 5.97 4.54 -19.25
N GLY A 104 4.70 4.66 -19.59
CA GLY A 104 3.97 3.72 -20.43
C GLY A 104 3.33 2.53 -19.68
N GLN A 105 3.66 2.30 -18.41
CA GLN A 105 3.07 1.23 -17.61
C GLN A 105 1.72 1.63 -17.01
N GLN A 106 0.90 0.63 -16.72
CA GLN A 106 -0.34 0.75 -15.94
C GLN A 106 -0.53 -0.53 -15.13
N MET A 107 -1.25 -0.43 -14.03
CA MET A 107 -1.72 -1.63 -13.31
C MET A 107 -3.13 -1.97 -13.76
N GLU A 108 -3.34 -3.21 -14.13
CA GLU A 108 -4.66 -3.75 -14.45
C GLU A 108 -5.54 -3.83 -13.20
N SER A 109 -6.85 -4.00 -13.41
CA SER A 109 -7.81 -4.11 -12.31
C SER A 109 -7.57 -5.38 -11.52
N HIS A 110 -7.26 -5.23 -10.24
CA HIS A 110 -7.02 -6.31 -9.30
C HIS A 110 -7.57 -5.95 -7.91
N ALA A 111 -7.67 -6.93 -7.04
CA ALA A 111 -8.02 -6.78 -5.63
C ALA A 111 -7.05 -7.59 -4.77
N HIS A 112 -6.89 -7.23 -3.50
CA HIS A 112 -5.90 -7.86 -2.61
C HIS A 112 -6.48 -9.00 -1.76
N GLY A 113 -7.80 -9.17 -1.70
CA GLY A 113 -8.38 -10.06 -0.74
C GLY A 113 -9.49 -10.96 -1.23
N SER A 114 -9.17 -12.25 -1.30
CA SER A 114 -10.15 -13.34 -1.31
C SER A 114 -9.97 -14.29 -0.11
N GLN A 115 -9.04 -13.98 0.80
CA GLN A 115 -8.72 -14.82 1.96
C GLN A 115 -9.46 -14.34 3.21
N PRO A 116 -9.77 -15.24 4.15
CA PRO A 116 -10.50 -14.88 5.38
C PRO A 116 -9.79 -13.85 6.28
N ASP A 117 -8.46 -13.74 6.17
CA ASP A 117 -7.62 -12.81 6.91
C ASP A 117 -7.59 -11.40 6.30
N SER A 118 -8.00 -11.26 5.03
CA SER A 118 -7.97 -9.99 4.32
C SER A 118 -9.01 -9.03 4.90
N TYR A 119 -8.55 -7.88 5.39
CA TYR A 119 -9.41 -6.91 6.04
C TYR A 119 -9.44 -5.58 5.27
N LEU A 120 -8.35 -4.82 5.34
CA LEU A 120 -8.21 -3.55 4.64
C LEU A 120 -6.92 -3.55 3.82
N SER A 121 -6.93 -2.82 2.72
CA SER A 121 -5.75 -2.52 1.92
C SER A 121 -5.57 -1.03 1.80
N GLY A 122 -4.36 -0.61 1.53
CA GLY A 122 -4.09 0.81 1.35
C GLY A 122 -2.95 1.08 0.39
N ASN A 123 -2.86 2.34 0.02
CA ASN A 123 -1.82 2.82 -0.87
C ASN A 123 -1.45 4.25 -0.47
N ILE A 124 -0.15 4.53 -0.32
CA ILE A 124 0.37 5.88 -0.14
C ILE A 124 1.26 6.27 -1.32
N HIS A 125 0.99 7.45 -1.89
CA HIS A 125 1.75 8.00 -3.01
C HIS A 125 2.93 8.83 -2.50
N LEU A 126 4.12 8.58 -3.06
CA LEU A 126 5.36 9.24 -2.60
C LEU A 126 5.76 10.45 -3.47
N ASP A 127 4.93 10.79 -4.46
CA ASP A 127 5.01 12.05 -5.22
C ASP A 127 3.62 12.36 -5.81
N GLU A 128 3.49 13.50 -6.44
CA GLU A 128 2.31 13.89 -7.21
C GLU A 128 2.42 13.38 -8.65
N TYR A 129 1.32 12.77 -9.17
CA TYR A 129 1.27 12.20 -10.50
C TYR A 129 -0.04 12.57 -11.21
N GLN A 130 0.02 12.77 -12.54
CA GLN A 130 -1.17 13.01 -13.36
C GLN A 130 -2.06 11.76 -13.48
N SER A 131 -1.42 10.57 -13.53
CA SER A 131 -2.15 9.30 -13.52
C SER A 131 -2.91 9.12 -12.21
N LYS A 132 -4.16 8.66 -12.30
CA LYS A 132 -5.06 8.45 -11.16
C LYS A 132 -5.08 6.98 -10.76
N THR A 133 -5.59 6.73 -9.55
CA THR A 133 -6.00 5.40 -9.10
C THR A 133 -7.53 5.36 -9.10
N THR A 134 -8.10 4.37 -9.78
CA THR A 134 -9.54 4.19 -9.89
C THR A 134 -9.97 2.96 -9.12
N TYR A 135 -10.95 3.13 -8.25
CA TYR A 135 -11.61 2.08 -7.47
C TYR A 135 -12.99 1.84 -8.03
N HIS A 136 -13.44 0.60 -8.07
CA HIS A 136 -14.80 0.27 -8.52
C HIS A 136 -15.48 -0.77 -7.63
N SER A 137 -16.81 -0.80 -7.69
CA SER A 137 -17.57 -1.82 -6.99
C SER A 137 -17.27 -3.21 -7.59
N PRO A 138 -17.09 -4.26 -6.79
CA PRO A 138 -16.97 -5.63 -7.29
C PRO A 138 -18.27 -6.14 -7.92
N TYR A 139 -19.40 -5.47 -7.65
CA TYR A 139 -20.75 -5.85 -8.16
C TYR A 139 -21.22 -4.99 -9.34
N ASP A 140 -20.59 -3.84 -9.56
CA ASP A 140 -20.98 -2.89 -10.60
C ASP A 140 -19.77 -2.08 -11.06
N VAL A 141 -19.20 -2.46 -12.19
CA VAL A 141 -18.01 -1.81 -12.77
C VAL A 141 -18.24 -0.36 -13.21
N LEU A 142 -19.51 0.06 -13.35
CA LEU A 142 -19.85 1.45 -13.66
C LEU A 142 -19.83 2.34 -12.39
N SER A 143 -20.00 1.73 -11.22
CA SER A 143 -19.87 2.43 -9.94
C SER A 143 -18.38 2.52 -9.57
N LYS A 144 -17.74 3.62 -9.98
CA LYS A 144 -16.31 3.86 -9.81
C LYS A 144 -16.00 5.27 -9.34
N ILE A 145 -14.86 5.42 -8.66
CA ILE A 145 -14.28 6.70 -8.26
C ILE A 145 -12.81 6.73 -8.63
N SER A 146 -12.38 7.79 -9.31
CA SER A 146 -10.97 8.03 -9.66
C SER A 146 -10.42 9.12 -8.74
N LEU A 147 -9.34 8.80 -8.05
CA LEU A 147 -8.69 9.69 -7.10
C LEU A 147 -7.35 10.17 -7.64
N PRO A 148 -7.01 11.47 -7.47
CA PRO A 148 -5.70 11.98 -7.82
C PRO A 148 -4.62 11.36 -6.92
N ASN A 149 -3.44 11.17 -7.48
CA ASN A 149 -2.28 10.67 -6.75
C ASN A 149 -1.46 11.87 -6.25
N GLN A 150 -1.75 12.28 -5.02
CA GLN A 150 -1.07 13.40 -4.37
C GLN A 150 0.08 12.92 -3.50
N LYS A 151 1.17 13.69 -3.43
CA LYS A 151 2.32 13.41 -2.57
C LYS A 151 1.89 13.30 -1.10
N GLY A 152 2.19 12.17 -0.46
CA GLY A 152 1.76 11.85 0.90
C GLY A 152 0.28 11.47 1.03
N GLY A 153 -0.46 11.43 -0.08
CA GLY A 153 -1.86 10.99 -0.09
C GLY A 153 -1.97 9.49 0.17
N ASN A 154 -2.76 9.13 1.17
CA ASN A 154 -3.02 7.75 1.57
C ASN A 154 -4.50 7.43 1.40
N SER A 155 -4.78 6.28 0.79
CA SER A 155 -6.10 5.69 0.69
C SER A 155 -6.16 4.37 1.44
N LEU A 156 -7.20 4.16 2.23
CA LEU A 156 -7.49 2.92 2.95
C LEU A 156 -8.89 2.43 2.51
N PHE A 157 -8.99 1.16 2.13
CA PHE A 157 -10.20 0.59 1.53
C PHE A 157 -10.31 -0.90 1.85
N PRO A 158 -11.52 -1.51 1.74
CA PRO A 158 -11.67 -2.95 1.91
C PRO A 158 -10.83 -3.73 0.89
N SER A 159 -10.13 -4.78 1.35
CA SER A 159 -9.19 -5.55 0.50
C SER A 159 -9.85 -6.18 -0.73
N TYR A 160 -11.16 -6.41 -0.68
CA TYR A 160 -11.95 -6.94 -1.81
C TYR A 160 -12.28 -5.88 -2.88
N CYS A 161 -11.96 -4.59 -2.62
CA CYS A 161 -12.29 -3.51 -3.57
C CYS A 161 -11.34 -3.54 -4.77
N PRO A 162 -11.83 -3.81 -5.99
CA PRO A 162 -10.99 -3.80 -7.17
C PRO A 162 -10.55 -2.39 -7.51
N HIS A 163 -9.31 -2.26 -7.96
CA HIS A 163 -8.75 -0.99 -8.36
C HIS A 163 -7.67 -1.17 -9.45
N TYR A 164 -7.44 -0.09 -10.18
CA TYR A 164 -6.45 -0.03 -11.26
C TYR A 164 -5.87 1.38 -11.36
N THR A 165 -4.83 1.54 -12.17
CA THR A 165 -4.23 2.85 -12.40
C THR A 165 -4.43 3.26 -13.85
N ASP A 166 -4.47 4.57 -14.09
CA ASP A 166 -4.27 5.09 -15.44
C ASP A 166 -2.88 4.71 -15.92
N LYS A 167 -2.69 4.73 -17.23
CA LYS A 167 -1.36 4.64 -17.83
C LYS A 167 -0.51 5.80 -17.34
N HIS A 168 0.72 5.48 -16.89
CA HIS A 168 1.66 6.48 -16.41
C HIS A 168 2.46 7.05 -17.60
N ASP A 169 2.12 8.25 -18.04
CA ASP A 169 2.74 8.86 -19.23
C ASP A 169 3.85 9.87 -18.91
N GLU A 170 4.16 10.09 -17.63
CA GLU A 170 5.24 11.00 -17.19
C GLU A 170 6.60 10.30 -17.25
N ALA A 171 7.65 11.08 -17.55
CA ALA A 171 9.03 10.57 -17.59
C ALA A 171 9.57 10.20 -16.20
N LYS A 172 9.08 10.84 -15.13
CA LYS A 172 9.45 10.48 -13.74
C LYS A 172 8.78 9.16 -13.35
N LYS A 173 9.47 8.35 -12.54
CA LYS A 173 8.90 7.12 -11.99
C LYS A 173 7.74 7.43 -11.05
N ARG A 174 6.67 6.65 -11.12
CA ARG A 174 5.58 6.70 -10.14
C ARG A 174 5.88 5.72 -9.01
N VAL A 175 6.15 6.27 -7.83
CA VAL A 175 6.50 5.50 -6.64
C VAL A 175 5.37 5.56 -5.62
N SER A 176 4.95 4.41 -5.13
CA SER A 176 3.99 4.27 -4.05
C SER A 176 4.32 3.07 -3.18
N ILE A 177 3.75 3.04 -1.97
CA ILE A 177 3.77 1.87 -1.11
C ILE A 177 2.35 1.34 -1.03
N ALA A 178 2.16 0.07 -1.39
CA ALA A 178 0.93 -0.66 -1.13
C ALA A 178 1.07 -1.48 0.16
N TYR A 179 -0.04 -1.67 0.86
CA TYR A 179 -0.05 -2.46 2.08
C TYR A 179 -1.40 -3.14 2.30
N ASP A 180 -1.34 -4.29 2.99
CA ASP A 180 -2.50 -5.02 3.45
C ASP A 180 -2.50 -5.09 4.97
N LEU A 181 -3.64 -4.76 5.58
CA LEU A 181 -3.91 -4.96 6.98
C LEU A 181 -4.66 -6.28 7.13
N ARG A 182 -4.03 -7.23 7.82
CA ARG A 182 -4.53 -8.59 7.98
C ARG A 182 -4.89 -8.87 9.44
N LEU A 183 -5.95 -9.63 9.64
CA LEU A 183 -6.39 -10.05 10.97
C LEU A 183 -5.36 -11.01 11.57
N LYS A 184 -4.82 -10.65 12.73
CA LYS A 184 -3.81 -11.43 13.43
C LYS A 184 -4.32 -12.85 13.77
N GLY A 185 -3.46 -13.84 13.56
CA GLY A 185 -3.75 -15.25 13.90
C GLY A 185 -4.65 -15.98 12.92
N THR A 186 -4.96 -15.40 11.76
CA THR A 186 -5.81 -16.01 10.73
C THR A 186 -5.05 -16.48 9.48
N PHE A 187 -3.73 -16.28 9.43
CA PHE A 187 -2.87 -16.60 8.28
C PHE A 187 -1.45 -16.98 8.74
N ASP A 188 -0.64 -17.51 7.83
CA ASP A 188 0.77 -17.78 8.09
C ASP A 188 1.58 -16.48 8.06
N GLU A 189 1.91 -15.98 9.25
CA GLU A 189 2.61 -14.72 9.43
C GLU A 189 4.06 -14.76 8.90
N ASP A 190 4.70 -15.92 8.90
CA ASP A 190 6.07 -16.12 8.38
C ASP A 190 6.09 -16.09 6.85
N GLU A 191 5.09 -16.65 6.21
CA GLU A 191 4.98 -16.65 4.74
C GLU A 191 4.89 -15.22 4.17
N PHE A 192 4.13 -14.34 4.84
CA PHE A 192 3.83 -12.99 4.31
C PHE A 192 4.76 -11.89 4.78
N LYS A 193 5.83 -12.20 5.54
CA LYS A 193 6.77 -11.19 6.03
C LYS A 193 6.05 -9.98 6.67
N CYS A 194 5.11 -10.24 7.56
CA CYS A 194 4.32 -9.21 8.20
C CYS A 194 4.97 -8.67 9.49
N VAL A 195 4.54 -7.48 9.92
CA VAL A 195 4.90 -6.89 11.21
C VAL A 195 3.64 -6.49 11.98
N ASP A 196 3.76 -6.32 13.29
CA ASP A 196 2.66 -5.79 14.11
C ASP A 196 2.26 -4.40 13.62
N PHE A 197 0.96 -4.22 13.41
CA PHE A 197 0.41 -2.95 12.99
C PHE A 197 -0.48 -2.31 14.04
N MET A 198 -1.33 -3.09 14.66
CA MET A 198 -2.22 -2.64 15.73
C MET A 198 -2.43 -3.75 16.76
N ASN A 199 -2.14 -3.45 18.01
CA ASN A 199 -2.40 -4.28 19.18
C ASN A 199 -2.46 -3.39 20.42
N GLN A 200 -2.74 -3.93 21.60
CA GLN A 200 -2.87 -3.14 22.82
C GLN A 200 -1.59 -2.38 23.19
N ALA A 201 -0.41 -3.00 23.03
CA ALA A 201 0.86 -2.33 23.35
C ALA A 201 1.11 -1.09 22.46
N ILE A 202 0.79 -1.19 21.17
CA ILE A 202 0.89 -0.07 20.23
C ILE A 202 -0.11 1.03 20.59
N LEU A 203 -1.32 0.67 21.01
CA LEU A 203 -2.34 1.65 21.46
C LEU A 203 -1.88 2.47 22.66
N ASP A 204 -1.17 1.84 23.57
CA ASP A 204 -0.67 2.48 24.79
C ASP A 204 0.49 3.46 24.50
N GLU A 205 1.10 3.39 23.30
CA GLU A 205 2.21 4.25 22.84
C GLU A 205 1.76 5.43 21.94
N ILE A 206 0.53 5.40 21.40
CA ILE A 206 -0.03 6.42 20.52
C ILE A 206 -0.93 7.39 21.29
#